data_e633e25092ba117effec9362563f4644
#
_entry.id   e633e25092ba117effec9362563f4644
#
_cell.length_a   1.000
_cell.length_b   1.000
_cell.length_c   1.000
_cell.angle_alpha   90.00
_cell.angle_beta   90.00
_cell.angle_gamma   90.00
#
_symmetry.space_group_name_H-M   'P 1'
#
loop_
_entity.id
_entity.type
_entity.pdbx_description
1 polymer ?
#
loop_
_entity_poly.entity_id
_entity_poly.type
_entity_poly.pdbx_seq_one_letter_code
_entity_poly.pdbx_strand_id
1 'polypeptide(L)'
;MLLLPRPANYHLNCQKLYQFLVASQKNCDRNCSQIVSISLEIDSIDPLALLEKLARPHQLNFYFENKSKGEAIAAIDAVAQLQLAGANRFHLTQKFIRSCLKETDIFDSSNHTFAKPYFFCSFSFFSEATADYPFPVATVFLPRWQIARQGDRCVLVANLSIEADTNIDVFIQQLWRKIHEITSIEQPENEGNHFQREFSQVDVSSIDRFKQAVIDCSELIYEQQLSKVVLAHAIDVQANTNFNLFKCLNRLRQMHPDCYVFSTHNGKGQNFIGASPERLISIRDRQLFTDALAGSISRGKTTAEDTVLANQLLQSEKERHEHRVVIDFITQSLQELGIAPQLLSPRLRRLANIQHLWTPIQAKVPIDVHPLEIVAALHPTPAVGGVSRQLACKKIRTYEKFERGLYAAPLGWVNHQGDSEFIVGIRSALIDGDRARLYAGAGIVAGSNPDREIAEVRLKLQALLKALI
;
A
#
# COMPACT_ATOMS: atom_id res chain seq x y z
N MET A 1 5.35 9.25 44.79
CA MET A 1 4.22 8.79 43.95
C MET A 1 3.43 10.01 43.53
N LEU A 2 3.86 10.71 42.47
CA LEU A 2 3.20 11.87 41.94
C LEU A 2 1.92 11.40 41.22
N LEU A 3 0.77 11.91 41.68
CA LEU A 3 -0.51 11.71 41.01
C LEU A 3 -0.50 12.42 39.67
N LEU A 4 -0.20 11.68 38.59
CA LEU A 4 -0.42 12.15 37.24
C LEU A 4 -1.93 12.32 37.02
N PRO A 5 -2.39 13.40 36.38
CA PRO A 5 -3.80 13.54 36.03
C PRO A 5 -4.16 12.36 35.10
N ARG A 6 -5.01 11.48 35.56
CA ARG A 6 -5.61 10.42 34.72
C ARG A 6 -6.51 11.10 33.70
N PRO A 7 -6.29 10.95 32.39
CA PRO A 7 -7.35 11.22 31.45
C PRO A 7 -8.50 10.26 31.77
N ALA A 8 -9.71 10.79 31.94
CA ALA A 8 -10.84 10.08 32.51
C ALA A 8 -11.33 8.85 31.72
N ASN A 9 -10.79 8.60 30.53
CA ASN A 9 -11.32 7.64 29.55
C ASN A 9 -10.36 6.50 29.15
N TYR A 10 -9.18 6.35 29.77
CA TYR A 10 -8.23 5.29 29.35
C TYR A 10 -8.14 4.18 30.40
N HIS A 11 -8.49 2.95 30.00
CA HIS A 11 -8.41 1.75 30.84
C HIS A 11 -6.99 1.18 30.97
N LEU A 12 -5.95 2.02 30.99
CA LEU A 12 -4.59 1.54 31.20
C LEU A 12 -4.29 1.41 32.70
N ASN A 13 -3.87 0.23 33.12
CA ASN A 13 -3.39 0.02 34.48
C ASN A 13 -1.95 0.53 34.60
N CYS A 14 -1.79 1.76 35.11
CA CYS A 14 -0.50 2.42 35.25
C CYS A 14 0.51 1.60 36.08
N GLN A 15 0.07 0.85 37.09
CA GLN A 15 0.94 0.00 37.89
C GLN A 15 1.46 -1.20 37.09
N LYS A 16 0.61 -1.83 36.27
CA LYS A 16 1.03 -2.93 35.39
C LYS A 16 1.99 -2.44 34.30
N LEU A 17 1.73 -1.27 33.72
CA LEU A 17 2.64 -0.64 32.75
C LEU A 17 3.99 -0.35 33.36
N TYR A 18 4.04 0.22 34.56
CA TYR A 18 5.28 0.49 35.28
C TYR A 18 6.08 -0.80 35.52
N GLN A 19 5.42 -1.84 36.05
CA GLN A 19 6.04 -3.14 36.28
C GLN A 19 6.58 -3.78 35.01
N PHE A 20 5.83 -3.69 33.93
CA PHE A 20 6.24 -4.16 32.60
C PHE A 20 7.52 -3.43 32.13
N LEU A 21 7.54 -2.09 32.16
CA LEU A 21 8.69 -1.30 31.73
C LEU A 21 9.94 -1.58 32.56
N VAL A 22 9.78 -1.72 33.88
CA VAL A 22 10.89 -2.10 34.77
C VAL A 22 11.40 -3.51 34.45
N ALA A 23 10.52 -4.45 34.12
CA ALA A 23 10.92 -5.80 33.71
C ALA A 23 11.66 -5.79 32.36
N SER A 24 11.14 -5.06 31.37
CA SER A 24 11.78 -4.91 30.06
C SER A 24 13.16 -4.24 30.17
N GLN A 25 13.29 -3.22 31.03
CA GLN A 25 14.57 -2.55 31.29
C GLN A 25 15.63 -3.49 31.85
N LYS A 26 15.25 -4.43 32.72
CA LYS A 26 16.19 -5.43 33.29
C LYS A 26 16.73 -6.39 32.24
N ASN A 27 16.01 -6.56 31.11
CA ASN A 27 16.44 -7.39 29.99
C ASN A 27 17.39 -6.63 29.03
N CYS A 28 17.56 -5.31 29.23
CA CYS A 28 18.49 -4.52 28.42
C CYS A 28 19.94 -4.83 28.80
N ASP A 29 20.72 -5.27 27.83
CA ASP A 29 22.18 -5.28 27.98
C ASP A 29 22.71 -3.83 27.96
N ARG A 30 23.87 -3.60 28.65
CA ARG A 30 24.42 -2.24 28.78
C ARG A 30 24.70 -1.51 27.48
N ASN A 31 24.73 -2.21 26.34
CA ASN A 31 25.02 -1.66 25.00
C ASN A 31 23.88 -1.85 24.00
N CYS A 32 22.74 -2.36 24.42
CA CYS A 32 21.59 -2.60 23.51
C CYS A 32 20.35 -1.92 24.07
N SER A 33 19.56 -1.31 23.19
CA SER A 33 18.22 -0.81 23.51
C SER A 33 17.18 -1.89 23.29
N GLN A 34 16.19 -1.97 24.17
CA GLN A 34 15.02 -2.85 24.05
C GLN A 34 13.85 -2.06 23.47
N ILE A 35 13.13 -2.63 22.50
CA ILE A 35 11.88 -2.03 22.01
C ILE A 35 10.73 -2.49 22.89
N VAL A 36 9.90 -1.55 23.31
CA VAL A 36 8.64 -1.82 24.02
C VAL A 36 7.49 -1.34 23.15
N SER A 37 6.52 -2.22 22.92
CA SER A 37 5.29 -1.92 22.16
C SER A 37 4.10 -1.84 23.13
N ILE A 38 3.51 -0.67 23.27
CA ILE A 38 2.43 -0.37 24.23
C ILE A 38 1.17 -0.03 23.45
N SER A 39 0.10 -0.81 23.64
CA SER A 39 -1.18 -0.62 22.99
C SER A 39 -2.21 -0.03 23.95
N LEU A 40 -2.95 0.95 23.45
CA LEU A 40 -3.99 1.66 24.20
C LEU A 40 -5.21 1.89 23.30
N GLU A 41 -6.38 1.47 23.75
CA GLU A 41 -7.63 1.84 23.11
C GLU A 41 -7.93 3.31 23.40
N ILE A 42 -8.29 4.07 22.36
CA ILE A 42 -8.53 5.51 22.41
C ILE A 42 -9.89 5.84 21.80
N ASP A 43 -10.42 7.04 22.07
CA ASP A 43 -11.62 7.54 21.44
C ASP A 43 -11.47 7.56 19.90
N SER A 44 -12.60 7.49 19.20
CA SER A 44 -12.60 7.41 17.74
C SER A 44 -12.00 8.67 17.12
N ILE A 45 -10.89 8.49 16.39
CA ILE A 45 -10.15 9.56 15.71
C ILE A 45 -9.92 9.14 14.25
N ASP A 46 -9.91 10.10 13.33
CA ASP A 46 -9.52 9.86 11.95
C ASP A 46 -7.99 9.72 11.83
N PRO A 47 -7.43 8.53 11.47
CA PRO A 47 -5.99 8.37 11.33
C PRO A 47 -5.36 9.32 10.30
N LEU A 48 -6.11 9.75 9.26
CA LEU A 48 -5.60 10.71 8.28
C LEU A 48 -5.39 12.10 8.89
N ALA A 49 -6.32 12.55 9.74
CA ALA A 49 -6.18 13.83 10.44
C ALA A 49 -4.99 13.84 11.41
N LEU A 50 -4.74 12.69 12.07
CA LEU A 50 -3.57 12.54 12.92
C LEU A 50 -2.26 12.57 12.13
N LEU A 51 -2.23 11.89 10.99
CA LEU A 51 -1.08 11.93 10.10
C LEU A 51 -0.75 13.36 9.68
N GLU A 52 -1.77 14.16 9.31
CA GLU A 52 -1.61 15.59 8.95
C GLU A 52 -0.94 16.41 10.04
N LYS A 53 -1.36 16.21 11.28
CA LYS A 53 -0.87 17.04 12.41
C LYS A 53 0.47 16.58 12.97
N LEU A 54 0.76 15.28 12.94
CA LEU A 54 1.92 14.69 13.61
C LEU A 54 3.10 14.39 12.70
N ALA A 55 2.87 14.09 11.41
CA ALA A 55 3.95 13.76 10.49
C ALA A 55 4.88 14.97 10.26
N ARG A 56 6.18 14.71 10.18
CA ARG A 56 7.21 15.70 9.89
C ARG A 56 7.93 15.34 8.60
N PRO A 57 8.45 16.33 7.82
CA PRO A 57 9.05 16.10 6.51
C PRO A 57 10.25 15.15 6.48
N HIS A 58 10.93 14.98 7.63
CA HIS A 58 12.12 14.11 7.76
C HIS A 58 11.80 12.71 8.32
N GLN A 59 10.52 12.41 8.55
CA GLN A 59 10.09 11.14 9.14
C GLN A 59 9.47 10.24 8.09
N LEU A 60 9.73 8.93 8.18
CA LEU A 60 8.94 7.95 7.46
C LEU A 60 7.51 7.99 7.96
N ASN A 61 6.55 7.91 7.05
CA ASN A 61 5.17 7.68 7.40
C ASN A 61 4.46 6.81 6.37
N PHE A 62 3.36 6.22 6.79
CA PHE A 62 2.54 5.37 5.96
C PHE A 62 1.07 5.56 6.32
N TYR A 63 0.22 5.62 5.31
CA TYR A 63 -1.23 5.62 5.45
C TYR A 63 -1.85 4.52 4.61
N PHE A 64 -2.87 3.86 5.17
CA PHE A 64 -3.56 2.77 4.51
C PHE A 64 -5.01 2.73 4.98
N GLU A 65 -5.96 2.89 4.06
CA GLU A 65 -7.39 2.87 4.37
C GLU A 65 -8.16 1.97 3.40
N ASN A 66 -9.02 1.13 3.95
CA ASN A 66 -10.04 0.43 3.20
C ASN A 66 -11.42 0.79 3.77
N LYS A 67 -12.08 1.75 3.14
CA LYS A 67 -13.37 2.26 3.60
C LYS A 67 -14.45 1.17 3.62
N SER A 68 -14.44 0.23 2.67
CA SER A 68 -15.41 -0.86 2.60
C SER A 68 -15.31 -1.85 3.79
N LYS A 69 -14.14 -1.93 4.43
CA LYS A 69 -13.90 -2.70 5.66
C LYS A 69 -14.03 -1.83 6.92
N GLY A 70 -14.15 -0.51 6.79
CA GLY A 70 -14.09 0.43 7.92
C GLY A 70 -12.72 0.49 8.59
N GLU A 71 -11.64 0.13 7.87
CA GLU A 71 -10.28 0.03 8.40
C GLU A 71 -9.41 1.18 7.88
N ALA A 72 -8.69 1.85 8.80
CA ALA A 72 -7.68 2.84 8.45
C ALA A 72 -6.51 2.77 9.43
N ILE A 73 -5.28 2.91 8.92
CA ILE A 73 -4.05 2.89 9.72
C ILE A 73 -3.16 4.05 9.28
N ALA A 74 -2.66 4.82 10.26
CA ALA A 74 -1.57 5.77 10.08
C ALA A 74 -0.37 5.34 10.92
N ALA A 75 0.80 5.31 10.29
CA ALA A 75 2.09 5.01 10.90
C ALA A 75 3.02 6.21 10.76
N ILE A 76 3.61 6.66 11.86
CA ILE A 76 4.35 7.91 11.93
C ILE A 76 5.66 7.68 12.65
N ASP A 77 6.75 8.20 12.05
CA ASP A 77 8.12 8.05 12.51
C ASP A 77 8.56 6.57 12.57
N ALA A 78 9.84 6.32 12.74
CA ALA A 78 10.37 4.96 12.83
C ALA A 78 11.18 4.79 14.13
N VAL A 79 10.89 3.72 14.87
CA VAL A 79 11.77 3.27 15.97
C VAL A 79 12.82 2.30 15.44
N ALA A 80 12.48 1.53 14.41
CA ALA A 80 13.40 0.67 13.68
C ALA A 80 13.06 0.71 12.20
N GLN A 81 14.08 0.76 11.33
CA GLN A 81 13.89 0.79 9.88
C GLN A 81 15.01 0.10 9.14
N LEU A 82 14.70 -0.39 7.95
CA LEU A 82 15.67 -0.95 7.02
C LEU A 82 15.33 -0.51 5.60
N GLN A 83 16.35 -0.04 4.87
CA GLN A 83 16.26 0.27 3.44
C GLN A 83 17.19 -0.67 2.68
N LEU A 84 16.71 -1.24 1.58
CA LEU A 84 17.40 -2.30 0.86
C LEU A 84 17.46 -2.02 -0.64
N ALA A 85 18.44 -2.64 -1.28
CA ALA A 85 18.55 -2.79 -2.72
C ALA A 85 18.72 -4.27 -3.08
N GLY A 86 18.46 -4.62 -4.35
CA GLY A 86 18.73 -5.94 -4.90
C GLY A 86 17.60 -6.97 -4.75
N ALA A 87 17.84 -8.14 -5.37
CA ALA A 87 16.84 -9.20 -5.55
C ALA A 87 16.36 -9.83 -4.22
N ASN A 88 17.22 -9.86 -3.20
CA ASN A 88 16.92 -10.50 -1.90
C ASN A 88 16.07 -9.63 -0.96
N ARG A 89 15.53 -8.50 -1.43
CA ARG A 89 14.82 -7.51 -0.61
C ARG A 89 13.69 -8.08 0.26
N PHE A 90 12.88 -9.00 -0.26
CA PHE A 90 11.78 -9.62 0.49
C PHE A 90 12.32 -10.50 1.63
N HIS A 91 13.31 -11.33 1.35
CA HIS A 91 13.92 -12.21 2.34
C HIS A 91 14.66 -11.43 3.44
N LEU A 92 15.39 -10.37 3.08
CA LEU A 92 16.09 -9.51 4.04
C LEU A 92 15.09 -8.72 4.90
N THR A 93 13.98 -8.27 4.32
CA THR A 93 12.87 -7.65 5.07
C THR A 93 12.26 -8.62 6.08
N GLN A 94 12.02 -9.88 5.69
CA GLN A 94 11.54 -10.92 6.59
C GLN A 94 12.50 -11.15 7.77
N LYS A 95 13.81 -11.23 7.51
CA LYS A 95 14.84 -11.36 8.55
C LYS A 95 14.82 -10.18 9.52
N PHE A 96 14.73 -8.96 9.00
CA PHE A 96 14.64 -7.74 9.81
C PHE A 96 13.41 -7.75 10.72
N ILE A 97 12.23 -8.06 10.18
CA ILE A 97 10.99 -8.16 10.98
C ILE A 97 11.15 -9.19 12.09
N ARG A 98 11.66 -10.38 11.78
CA ARG A 98 11.89 -11.44 12.79
C ARG A 98 12.91 -11.02 13.87
N SER A 99 13.96 -10.29 13.50
CA SER A 99 14.94 -9.77 14.49
C SER A 99 14.29 -8.74 15.39
N CYS A 100 13.62 -7.74 14.83
CA CYS A 100 12.93 -6.71 15.63
C CYS A 100 11.89 -7.32 16.58
N LEU A 101 11.13 -8.32 16.14
CA LEU A 101 10.11 -8.96 16.99
C LEU A 101 10.71 -9.74 18.17
N LYS A 102 11.90 -10.31 18.01
CA LYS A 102 12.61 -10.98 19.12
C LYS A 102 13.08 -9.99 20.19
N GLU A 103 13.34 -8.76 19.78
CA GLU A 103 13.82 -7.66 20.62
C GLU A 103 12.68 -6.72 21.04
N THR A 104 11.40 -7.13 20.87
CA THR A 104 10.24 -6.30 21.19
C THR A 104 9.41 -6.95 22.27
N ASP A 105 9.35 -6.30 23.44
CA ASP A 105 8.41 -6.65 24.50
C ASP A 105 7.05 -5.98 24.24
N ILE A 106 5.95 -6.74 24.36
CA ILE A 106 4.61 -6.26 24.01
C ILE A 106 3.75 -6.13 25.27
N PHE A 107 3.26 -4.92 25.54
CA PHE A 107 2.24 -4.63 26.53
C PHE A 107 0.91 -4.35 25.80
N ASP A 108 0.02 -5.33 25.81
CA ASP A 108 -1.30 -5.22 25.21
C ASP A 108 -2.37 -5.11 26.29
N SER A 109 -3.03 -3.98 26.35
CA SER A 109 -4.16 -3.72 27.26
C SER A 109 -5.51 -3.73 26.56
N SER A 110 -5.54 -4.05 25.25
CA SER A 110 -6.74 -3.97 24.41
C SER A 110 -6.96 -5.25 23.63
N ASN A 111 -8.22 -5.60 23.40
CA ASN A 111 -8.63 -6.70 22.52
C ASN A 111 -8.84 -6.21 21.06
N HIS A 112 -8.15 -5.18 20.64
CA HIS A 112 -8.31 -4.63 19.30
C HIS A 112 -7.41 -5.38 18.30
N THR A 113 -7.92 -5.66 17.12
CA THR A 113 -7.19 -6.40 16.05
C THR A 113 -5.85 -5.77 15.71
N PHE A 114 -5.78 -4.42 15.73
CA PHE A 114 -4.57 -3.65 15.41
C PHE A 114 -3.75 -3.25 16.64
N ALA A 115 -3.98 -3.86 17.80
CA ALA A 115 -3.35 -3.48 19.09
C ALA A 115 -1.92 -4.00 19.27
N LYS A 116 -1.18 -4.27 18.19
CA LYS A 116 0.17 -4.85 18.29
C LYS A 116 1.09 -4.22 17.25
N PRO A 117 2.42 -4.44 17.32
CA PRO A 117 3.36 -3.86 16.37
C PRO A 117 3.11 -4.33 14.93
N TYR A 118 3.07 -3.39 14.01
CA TYR A 118 2.94 -3.58 12.58
C TYR A 118 4.18 -3.03 11.88
N PHE A 119 4.71 -3.78 10.93
CA PHE A 119 5.80 -3.36 10.07
C PHE A 119 5.23 -2.91 8.73
N PHE A 120 5.46 -1.66 8.38
CA PHE A 120 5.02 -1.10 7.10
C PHE A 120 6.11 -1.28 6.06
N CYS A 121 5.70 -1.75 4.89
CA CYS A 121 6.60 -2.16 3.82
C CYS A 121 6.21 -1.50 2.50
N SER A 122 7.20 -0.99 1.79
CA SER A 122 7.08 -0.60 0.39
C SER A 122 8.21 -1.23 -0.41
N PHE A 123 7.88 -1.81 -1.56
CA PHE A 123 8.85 -2.41 -2.47
C PHE A 123 8.77 -1.72 -3.82
N SER A 124 9.87 -1.65 -4.54
CA SER A 124 9.85 -1.19 -5.94
C SER A 124 9.44 -2.31 -6.89
N PHE A 125 8.98 -1.94 -8.08
CA PHE A 125 8.60 -2.90 -9.12
C PHE A 125 9.80 -3.79 -9.50
N PHE A 126 10.94 -3.19 -9.77
CA PHE A 126 12.18 -3.91 -10.06
C PHE A 126 13.05 -4.09 -8.81
N SER A 127 13.96 -5.05 -8.87
CA SER A 127 14.97 -5.28 -7.81
C SER A 127 16.12 -4.27 -7.81
N GLU A 128 16.18 -3.43 -8.81
CA GLU A 128 17.14 -2.34 -8.98
C GLU A 128 16.37 -1.06 -9.27
N ALA A 129 16.77 0.04 -8.69
CA ALA A 129 16.25 1.37 -8.96
C ALA A 129 17.36 2.25 -9.55
N THR A 130 16.98 3.23 -10.35
CA THR A 130 17.91 4.28 -10.79
C THR A 130 18.26 5.18 -9.60
N ALA A 131 19.47 5.76 -9.62
CA ALA A 131 19.95 6.63 -8.54
C ALA A 131 19.04 7.84 -8.29
N ASP A 132 18.34 8.29 -9.32
CA ASP A 132 17.47 9.48 -9.26
C ASP A 132 16.06 9.20 -8.73
N TYR A 133 15.68 7.92 -8.52
CA TYR A 133 14.36 7.61 -7.98
C TYR A 133 14.36 7.80 -6.46
N PRO A 134 13.41 8.56 -5.88
CA PRO A 134 13.51 9.03 -4.51
C PRO A 134 13.20 7.96 -3.44
N PHE A 135 12.69 6.80 -3.83
CA PHE A 135 12.42 5.71 -2.90
C PHE A 135 13.42 4.56 -3.08
N PRO A 136 13.90 3.94 -1.99
CA PRO A 136 14.70 2.73 -2.06
C PRO A 136 13.95 1.56 -2.71
N VAL A 137 14.68 0.55 -3.13
CA VAL A 137 14.11 -0.70 -3.71
C VAL A 137 13.19 -1.42 -2.71
N ALA A 138 13.50 -1.33 -1.44
CA ALA A 138 12.59 -1.70 -0.36
C ALA A 138 12.81 -0.79 0.84
N THR A 139 11.72 -0.42 1.50
CA THR A 139 11.71 0.23 2.80
C THR A 139 10.79 -0.59 3.72
N VAL A 140 11.27 -0.93 4.89
CA VAL A 140 10.47 -1.51 5.97
C VAL A 140 10.75 -0.76 7.26
N PHE A 141 9.73 -0.46 8.04
CA PHE A 141 9.89 0.20 9.32
C PHE A 141 8.84 -0.23 10.34
N LEU A 142 9.25 -0.26 11.60
CA LEU A 142 8.38 -0.32 12.77
C LEU A 142 8.10 1.13 13.19
N PRO A 143 6.85 1.62 13.12
CA PRO A 143 6.54 3.02 13.44
C PRO A 143 6.70 3.28 14.94
N ARG A 144 7.10 4.49 15.30
CA ARG A 144 7.06 4.96 16.68
C ARG A 144 5.61 5.12 17.18
N TRP A 145 4.75 5.64 16.30
CA TRP A 145 3.32 5.85 16.57
C TRP A 145 2.50 5.21 15.46
N GLN A 146 1.62 4.32 15.86
CA GLN A 146 0.64 3.70 14.97
C GLN A 146 -0.75 3.99 15.52
N ILE A 147 -1.60 4.54 14.69
CA ILE A 147 -3.01 4.77 15.00
C ILE A 147 -3.84 3.98 14.02
N ALA A 148 -4.71 3.11 14.52
CA ALA A 148 -5.56 2.30 13.69
C ALA A 148 -7.02 2.40 14.12
N ARG A 149 -7.90 2.47 13.13
CA ARG A 149 -9.36 2.48 13.30
C ARG A 149 -9.96 1.25 12.63
N GLN A 150 -10.93 0.64 13.31
CA GLN A 150 -11.77 -0.41 12.75
C GLN A 150 -13.23 -0.14 13.18
N GLY A 151 -14.07 0.29 12.26
CA GLY A 151 -15.40 0.84 12.58
C GLY A 151 -15.25 2.07 13.45
N ASP A 152 -15.89 2.04 14.64
CA ASP A 152 -15.86 3.12 15.62
C ASP A 152 -14.76 2.97 16.68
N ARG A 153 -14.03 1.87 16.67
CA ARG A 153 -12.96 1.60 17.63
C ARG A 153 -11.61 2.05 17.09
N CYS A 154 -10.84 2.73 17.94
CA CYS A 154 -9.49 3.16 17.64
C CYS A 154 -8.47 2.64 18.65
N VAL A 155 -7.28 2.33 18.17
CA VAL A 155 -6.14 1.95 19.00
C VAL A 155 -4.92 2.77 18.63
N LEU A 156 -4.21 3.22 19.65
CA LEU A 156 -2.88 3.80 19.56
C LEU A 156 -1.87 2.74 19.98
N VAL A 157 -0.84 2.51 19.16
CA VAL A 157 0.32 1.70 19.51
C VAL A 157 1.56 2.58 19.52
N ALA A 158 2.24 2.63 20.65
CA ALA A 158 3.51 3.31 20.84
C ALA A 158 4.63 2.26 20.85
N ASN A 159 5.51 2.31 19.86
CA ASN A 159 6.74 1.50 19.87
C ASN A 159 7.90 2.43 20.23
N LEU A 160 8.52 2.17 21.37
CA LEU A 160 9.51 3.05 21.97
C LEU A 160 10.75 2.26 22.37
N SER A 161 11.90 2.91 22.35
CA SER A 161 13.16 2.31 22.78
C SER A 161 13.43 2.66 24.26
N ILE A 162 13.81 1.67 25.05
CA ILE A 162 14.31 1.85 26.42
C ILE A 162 15.74 1.33 26.52
N GLU A 163 16.55 1.97 27.35
CA GLU A 163 17.94 1.64 27.64
C GLU A 163 18.08 1.25 29.10
N ALA A 164 19.19 0.61 29.47
CA ALA A 164 19.44 0.15 30.81
C ALA A 164 19.40 1.28 31.86
N ASP A 165 19.73 2.51 31.50
CA ASP A 165 19.74 3.70 32.36
C ASP A 165 18.51 4.60 32.20
N THR A 166 17.50 4.20 31.40
CA THR A 166 16.27 4.96 31.19
C THR A 166 15.53 5.20 32.50
N ASN A 167 15.26 6.46 32.86
CA ASN A 167 14.41 6.76 34.00
C ASN A 167 12.93 6.49 33.65
N ILE A 168 12.39 5.39 34.17
CA ILE A 168 11.04 4.89 33.86
C ILE A 168 9.94 5.89 34.24
N ASP A 169 10.09 6.65 35.35
CA ASP A 169 9.08 7.65 35.73
C ASP A 169 9.02 8.80 34.72
N VAL A 170 10.18 9.29 34.27
CA VAL A 170 10.26 10.33 33.23
C VAL A 170 9.73 9.80 31.90
N PHE A 171 10.09 8.57 31.54
CA PHE A 171 9.61 7.91 30.32
C PHE A 171 8.09 7.81 30.29
N ILE A 172 7.45 7.37 31.38
CA ILE A 172 5.98 7.29 31.49
C ILE A 172 5.35 8.69 31.39
N GLN A 173 5.94 9.72 32.01
CA GLN A 173 5.43 11.09 31.91
C GLN A 173 5.47 11.60 30.47
N GLN A 174 6.57 11.35 29.74
CA GLN A 174 6.70 11.72 28.34
C GLN A 174 5.71 10.97 27.44
N LEU A 175 5.53 9.67 27.66
CA LEU A 175 4.55 8.83 26.96
C LEU A 175 3.14 9.40 27.15
N TRP A 176 2.70 9.69 28.40
CA TRP A 176 1.39 10.24 28.68
C TRP A 176 1.18 11.63 28.07
N ARG A 177 2.19 12.50 28.13
CA ARG A 177 2.13 13.80 27.46
C ARG A 177 1.87 13.65 25.98
N LYS A 178 2.59 12.72 25.32
CA LYS A 178 2.42 12.49 23.88
C LYS A 178 1.08 11.85 23.53
N ILE A 179 0.62 10.91 24.33
CA ILE A 179 -0.75 10.34 24.18
C ILE A 179 -1.80 11.44 24.29
N HIS A 180 -1.69 12.31 25.27
CA HIS A 180 -2.62 13.43 25.43
C HIS A 180 -2.57 14.38 24.23
N GLU A 181 -1.39 14.74 23.73
CA GLU A 181 -1.24 15.54 22.51
C GLU A 181 -1.96 14.90 21.31
N ILE A 182 -1.78 13.60 21.13
CA ILE A 182 -2.39 12.83 20.04
C ILE A 182 -3.92 12.81 20.17
N THR A 183 -4.44 12.56 21.36
CA THR A 183 -5.87 12.37 21.59
C THR A 183 -6.66 13.69 21.73
N SER A 184 -5.97 14.83 21.95
CA SER A 184 -6.58 16.17 21.98
C SER A 184 -6.77 16.78 20.60
N ILE A 185 -6.39 16.07 19.53
CA ILE A 185 -6.49 16.59 18.17
C ILE A 185 -7.96 16.61 17.74
N GLU A 186 -8.50 17.82 17.57
CA GLU A 186 -9.83 18.02 16.99
C GLU A 186 -9.89 17.53 15.55
N GLN A 187 -10.99 16.90 15.17
CA GLN A 187 -11.19 16.48 13.79
C GLN A 187 -11.29 17.74 12.90
N PRO A 188 -10.58 17.78 11.76
CA PRO A 188 -10.70 18.91 10.86
C PRO A 188 -12.15 19.00 10.35
N GLU A 189 -12.75 20.18 10.46
CA GLU A 189 -14.01 20.46 9.78
C GLU A 189 -13.83 20.22 8.28
N ASN A 190 -14.84 19.62 7.65
CA ASN A 190 -14.86 19.40 6.20
C ASN A 190 -14.90 20.77 5.48
N GLU A 191 -13.75 21.39 5.33
CA GLU A 191 -13.63 22.57 4.49
C GLU A 191 -13.84 22.16 3.02
N GLY A 192 -15.06 22.37 2.54
CA GLY A 192 -15.46 22.19 1.17
C GLY A 192 -14.87 23.25 0.22
N ASN A 193 -13.58 23.43 0.19
CA ASN A 193 -12.95 24.36 -0.72
C ASN A 193 -12.55 23.65 -2.02
N HIS A 194 -13.34 23.85 -3.06
CA HIS A 194 -12.96 23.64 -4.45
C HIS A 194 -11.91 24.70 -4.85
N PHE A 195 -10.63 24.39 -4.59
CA PHE A 195 -9.56 25.15 -5.23
C PHE A 195 -9.38 24.57 -6.64
N GLN A 196 -9.82 25.31 -7.65
CA GLN A 196 -9.29 25.12 -9.01
C GLN A 196 -7.83 25.56 -8.98
N ARG A 197 -6.90 24.60 -9.06
CA ARG A 197 -5.49 24.89 -9.22
C ARG A 197 -5.18 25.07 -10.68
N GLU A 198 -4.40 26.09 -10.99
CA GLU A 198 -3.74 26.16 -12.29
C GLU A 198 -2.62 25.14 -12.33
N PHE A 199 -2.55 24.36 -13.37
CA PHE A 199 -1.52 23.35 -13.56
C PHE A 199 -1.17 23.21 -15.04
N SER A 200 0.05 22.76 -15.31
CA SER A 200 0.47 22.26 -16.61
C SER A 200 0.71 20.75 -16.54
N GLN A 201 0.53 20.07 -17.66
CA GLN A 201 0.86 18.65 -17.76
C GLN A 201 1.68 18.39 -19.01
N VAL A 202 2.63 17.45 -18.89
CA VAL A 202 3.50 17.03 -19.99
C VAL A 202 3.63 15.51 -19.96
N ASP A 203 3.54 14.87 -21.10
CA ASP A 203 3.83 13.44 -21.23
C ASP A 203 5.34 13.19 -20.99
N VAL A 204 5.69 12.24 -20.11
CA VAL A 204 7.09 11.87 -19.80
C VAL A 204 7.78 11.25 -21.02
N SER A 205 7.01 10.55 -21.86
CA SER A 205 7.45 10.06 -23.16
C SER A 205 6.37 10.33 -24.20
N SER A 206 6.74 10.43 -25.49
CA SER A 206 5.75 10.69 -26.52
C SER A 206 4.72 9.55 -26.64
N ILE A 207 3.49 9.91 -26.97
CA ILE A 207 2.39 8.97 -27.20
C ILE A 207 2.71 8.02 -28.35
N ASP A 208 3.39 8.51 -29.40
CA ASP A 208 3.78 7.68 -30.55
C ASP A 208 4.75 6.57 -30.14
N ARG A 209 5.62 6.86 -29.17
CA ARG A 209 6.52 5.85 -28.59
C ARG A 209 5.73 4.77 -27.84
N PHE A 210 4.73 5.14 -27.05
CA PHE A 210 3.86 4.17 -26.38
C PHE A 210 3.12 3.31 -27.40
N LYS A 211 2.56 3.91 -28.46
CA LYS A 211 1.88 3.19 -29.54
C LYS A 211 2.83 2.23 -30.27
N GLN A 212 4.07 2.67 -30.56
CA GLN A 212 5.07 1.80 -31.18
C GLN A 212 5.42 0.62 -30.26
N ALA A 213 5.58 0.86 -28.95
CA ALA A 213 5.82 -0.22 -27.98
C ALA A 213 4.65 -1.23 -27.93
N VAL A 214 3.40 -0.78 -28.10
CA VAL A 214 2.24 -1.67 -28.21
C VAL A 214 2.34 -2.53 -29.47
N ILE A 215 2.72 -1.94 -30.62
CA ILE A 215 2.89 -2.67 -31.90
C ILE A 215 4.00 -3.74 -31.73
N ASP A 216 5.18 -3.32 -31.29
CA ASP A 216 6.34 -4.22 -31.12
C ASP A 216 6.02 -5.39 -30.16
N CYS A 217 5.31 -5.11 -29.05
CA CYS A 217 4.90 -6.14 -28.12
C CYS A 217 3.81 -7.06 -28.70
N SER A 218 2.90 -6.54 -29.53
CA SER A 218 1.89 -7.34 -30.20
C SER A 218 2.52 -8.31 -31.22
N GLU A 219 3.59 -7.90 -31.92
CA GLU A 219 4.37 -8.77 -32.78
C GLU A 219 5.03 -9.93 -32.01
N LEU A 220 5.67 -9.62 -30.85
CA LEU A 220 6.24 -10.66 -29.98
C LEU A 220 5.19 -11.64 -29.44
N ILE A 221 3.97 -11.17 -29.21
CA ILE A 221 2.86 -12.01 -28.79
C ILE A 221 2.38 -12.88 -29.95
N TYR A 222 2.29 -12.32 -31.15
CA TYR A 222 1.96 -13.09 -32.36
C TYR A 222 2.99 -14.19 -32.64
N GLU A 223 4.27 -13.90 -32.45
CA GLU A 223 5.38 -14.86 -32.54
C GLU A 223 5.47 -15.85 -31.37
N GLN A 224 4.52 -15.81 -30.45
CA GLN A 224 4.45 -16.65 -29.24
C GLN A 224 5.67 -16.54 -28.29
N GLN A 225 6.44 -15.46 -28.38
CA GLN A 225 7.54 -15.17 -27.46
C GLN A 225 7.03 -14.62 -26.12
N LEU A 226 5.91 -13.89 -26.14
CA LEU A 226 5.17 -13.37 -25.00
C LEU A 226 3.70 -13.80 -25.09
N SER A 227 3.05 -13.97 -23.95
CA SER A 227 1.58 -14.13 -23.94
C SER A 227 0.88 -12.84 -23.56
N LYS A 228 1.53 -12.02 -22.74
CA LYS A 228 1.01 -10.74 -22.23
C LYS A 228 2.14 -9.85 -21.71
N VAL A 229 2.03 -8.54 -21.88
CA VAL A 229 2.85 -7.54 -21.18
C VAL A 229 1.99 -6.34 -20.79
N VAL A 230 2.28 -5.71 -19.67
CA VAL A 230 1.62 -4.47 -19.25
C VAL A 230 2.56 -3.32 -19.48
N LEU A 231 2.21 -2.44 -20.43
CA LEU A 231 2.96 -1.21 -20.71
C LEU A 231 2.32 -0.04 -19.98
N ALA A 232 3.17 0.78 -19.36
CA ALA A 232 2.74 1.98 -18.66
C ALA A 232 3.16 3.25 -19.41
N HIS A 233 2.40 4.30 -19.13
CA HIS A 233 2.70 5.67 -19.53
C HIS A 233 2.63 6.57 -18.30
N ALA A 234 3.41 7.65 -18.30
CA ALA A 234 3.45 8.60 -17.20
C ALA A 234 3.29 10.03 -17.72
N ILE A 235 2.64 10.85 -16.89
CA ILE A 235 2.55 12.30 -17.10
C ILE A 235 3.14 13.03 -15.90
N ASP A 236 3.86 14.10 -16.15
CA ASP A 236 4.29 15.05 -15.14
C ASP A 236 3.30 16.22 -15.07
N VAL A 237 2.90 16.57 -13.87
CA VAL A 237 2.00 17.66 -13.55
C VAL A 237 2.74 18.65 -12.68
N GLN A 238 2.76 19.92 -13.10
CA GLN A 238 3.33 21.03 -12.36
C GLN A 238 2.20 21.95 -11.95
N ALA A 239 1.97 22.11 -10.64
CA ALA A 239 1.01 23.06 -10.10
C ALA A 239 1.67 24.39 -9.75
N ASN A 240 0.88 25.44 -9.55
CA ASN A 240 1.36 26.75 -9.11
C ASN A 240 1.68 26.82 -7.59
N THR A 241 1.31 25.78 -6.83
CA THR A 241 1.57 25.66 -5.39
C THR A 241 1.80 24.20 -5.02
N ASN A 242 2.47 23.97 -3.90
CA ASN A 242 2.70 22.61 -3.38
C ASN A 242 1.38 21.82 -3.24
N PHE A 243 1.41 20.54 -3.60
CA PHE A 243 0.29 19.65 -3.37
C PHE A 243 0.06 19.47 -1.85
N ASN A 244 -1.18 19.69 -1.41
CA ASN A 244 -1.55 19.33 -0.06
C ASN A 244 -1.89 17.85 -0.02
N LEU A 245 -0.97 17.05 0.51
CA LEU A 245 -1.07 15.59 0.57
C LEU A 245 -2.40 15.13 1.21
N PHE A 246 -2.80 15.75 2.31
CA PHE A 246 -3.96 15.33 3.10
C PHE A 246 -5.26 15.63 2.37
N LYS A 247 -5.35 16.79 1.70
CA LYS A 247 -6.48 17.11 0.83
C LYS A 247 -6.57 16.13 -0.35
N CYS A 248 -5.44 15.76 -0.96
CA CYS A 248 -5.40 14.76 -2.03
C CYS A 248 -5.88 13.38 -1.53
N LEU A 249 -5.38 12.90 -0.39
CA LEU A 249 -5.81 11.63 0.21
C LEU A 249 -7.30 11.65 0.60
N ASN A 250 -7.78 12.76 1.18
CA ASN A 250 -9.18 12.92 1.53
C ASN A 250 -10.10 12.87 0.29
N ARG A 251 -9.70 13.49 -0.82
CA ARG A 251 -10.42 13.40 -2.10
C ARG A 251 -10.37 11.97 -2.66
N LEU A 252 -9.20 11.31 -2.62
CA LEU A 252 -9.07 9.93 -3.10
C LEU A 252 -10.03 9.00 -2.34
N ARG A 253 -10.13 9.08 -1.00
CA ARG A 253 -11.04 8.22 -0.22
C ARG A 253 -12.53 8.53 -0.44
N GLN A 254 -12.87 9.77 -0.84
CA GLN A 254 -14.24 10.16 -1.19
C GLN A 254 -14.62 9.69 -2.59
N MET A 255 -13.71 9.86 -3.55
CA MET A 255 -13.95 9.51 -4.97
C MET A 255 -13.86 8.01 -5.25
N HIS A 256 -13.09 7.28 -4.44
CA HIS A 256 -12.78 5.84 -4.65
C HIS A 256 -13.04 5.01 -3.38
N PRO A 257 -14.30 4.98 -2.85
CA PRO A 257 -14.62 4.29 -1.59
C PRO A 257 -14.39 2.77 -1.64
N ASP A 258 -14.34 2.17 -2.85
CA ASP A 258 -14.12 0.74 -3.07
C ASP A 258 -12.64 0.38 -3.28
N CYS A 259 -11.75 1.36 -3.18
CA CYS A 259 -10.31 1.18 -3.33
C CYS A 259 -9.58 1.26 -1.97
N TYR A 260 -8.37 0.76 -1.95
CA TYR A 260 -7.41 1.02 -0.89
C TYR A 260 -6.75 2.37 -1.14
N VAL A 261 -7.01 3.34 -0.28
CA VAL A 261 -6.31 4.62 -0.31
C VAL A 261 -5.04 4.51 0.51
N PHE A 262 -3.93 4.92 -0.06
CA PHE A 262 -2.63 4.75 0.57
C PHE A 262 -1.69 5.92 0.32
N SER A 263 -0.76 6.11 1.25
CA SER A 263 0.44 6.91 1.03
C SER A 263 1.65 6.32 1.72
N THR A 264 2.84 6.57 1.18
CA THR A 264 4.12 6.34 1.85
C THR A 264 5.03 7.52 1.61
N HIS A 265 5.71 7.98 2.67
CA HIS A 265 6.66 9.08 2.65
C HIS A 265 8.07 8.56 2.88
N ASN A 266 9.04 9.08 2.13
CA ASN A 266 10.42 8.59 2.17
C ASN A 266 11.32 9.25 3.23
N GLY A 267 10.79 10.18 4.04
CA GLY A 267 11.57 10.96 4.99
C GLY A 267 12.44 12.06 4.36
N LYS A 268 12.26 12.34 3.06
CA LYS A 268 13.04 13.35 2.30
C LYS A 268 12.17 14.36 1.55
N GLY A 269 10.86 14.35 1.81
CA GLY A 269 9.90 15.29 1.21
C GLY A 269 9.00 14.68 0.13
N GLN A 270 9.32 13.51 -0.43
CA GLN A 270 8.51 12.90 -1.46
C GLN A 270 7.49 11.92 -0.88
N ASN A 271 6.30 11.91 -1.50
CA ASN A 271 5.20 11.01 -1.18
C ASN A 271 4.79 10.20 -2.40
N PHE A 272 4.50 8.92 -2.19
CA PHE A 272 3.84 8.10 -3.18
C PHE A 272 2.43 7.78 -2.69
N ILE A 273 1.41 8.22 -3.44
CA ILE A 273 0.00 8.13 -3.03
C ILE A 273 -0.85 7.48 -4.10
N GLY A 274 -2.02 6.97 -3.72
CA GLY A 274 -2.94 6.40 -4.69
C GLY A 274 -4.22 5.82 -4.10
N ALA A 275 -5.07 5.30 -5.01
CA ALA A 275 -6.30 4.57 -4.69
C ALA A 275 -6.35 3.26 -5.48
N SER A 276 -5.74 2.21 -4.93
CA SER A 276 -5.62 0.92 -5.60
C SER A 276 -6.88 0.06 -5.43
N PRO A 277 -7.45 -0.48 -6.52
CA PRO A 277 -8.50 -1.47 -6.43
C PRO A 277 -7.95 -2.90 -6.22
N GLU A 278 -6.63 -3.10 -6.36
CA GLU A 278 -6.02 -4.41 -6.48
C GLU A 278 -5.33 -4.84 -5.19
N ARG A 279 -5.90 -5.85 -4.53
CA ARG A 279 -5.28 -6.53 -3.40
C ARG A 279 -4.33 -7.60 -3.93
N LEU A 280 -3.06 -7.52 -3.54
CA LEU A 280 -2.10 -8.56 -3.84
C LEU A 280 -2.29 -9.76 -2.91
N ILE A 281 -2.30 -9.52 -1.60
CA ILE A 281 -2.65 -10.51 -0.56
C ILE A 281 -3.33 -9.83 0.63
N SER A 282 -4.17 -10.59 1.33
CA SER A 282 -4.65 -10.29 2.67
C SER A 282 -4.62 -11.59 3.47
N ILE A 283 -3.93 -11.60 4.60
CA ILE A 283 -3.84 -12.75 5.50
C ILE A 283 -4.35 -12.33 6.86
N ARG A 284 -5.32 -13.07 7.39
CA ARG A 284 -5.87 -12.95 8.74
C ARG A 284 -6.04 -14.34 9.31
N ASP A 285 -5.49 -14.60 10.48
CA ASP A 285 -5.58 -15.93 11.12
C ASP A 285 -5.17 -17.06 10.16
N ARG A 286 -4.12 -16.84 9.36
CA ARG A 286 -3.58 -17.76 8.34
C ARG A 286 -4.54 -18.03 7.16
N GLN A 287 -5.64 -17.34 7.05
CA GLN A 287 -6.49 -17.36 5.87
C GLN A 287 -5.99 -16.32 4.87
N LEU A 288 -5.50 -16.79 3.72
CA LEU A 288 -5.07 -15.98 2.60
C LEU A 288 -6.27 -15.64 1.71
N PHE A 289 -6.36 -14.39 1.33
CA PHE A 289 -7.20 -13.92 0.24
C PHE A 289 -6.34 -13.15 -0.76
N THR A 290 -6.46 -13.46 -2.04
CA THR A 290 -5.87 -12.72 -3.15
C THR A 290 -6.89 -12.61 -4.28
N ASP A 291 -6.66 -11.68 -5.21
CA ASP A 291 -7.61 -11.38 -6.27
C ASP A 291 -6.95 -11.57 -7.65
N ALA A 292 -7.57 -12.37 -8.51
CA ALA A 292 -7.31 -12.26 -9.94
C ALA A 292 -8.22 -11.14 -10.50
N LEU A 293 -7.63 -10.04 -10.91
CA LEU A 293 -8.30 -8.86 -11.44
C LEU A 293 -7.67 -8.49 -12.79
N ALA A 294 -8.34 -8.81 -13.89
CA ALA A 294 -7.87 -8.52 -15.23
C ALA A 294 -9.05 -8.57 -16.21
N GLY A 295 -8.87 -7.97 -17.39
CA GLY A 295 -9.96 -7.72 -18.31
C GLY A 295 -10.82 -6.53 -17.88
N SER A 296 -11.02 -5.54 -18.77
CA SER A 296 -11.60 -4.26 -18.37
C SER A 296 -12.52 -3.71 -19.43
N ILE A 297 -13.57 -3.01 -18.99
CA ILE A 297 -14.42 -2.20 -19.85
C ILE A 297 -14.90 -0.96 -19.08
N SER A 298 -15.19 0.13 -19.78
CA SER A 298 -15.75 1.35 -19.17
C SER A 298 -17.12 1.09 -18.52
N ARG A 299 -17.50 1.96 -17.58
CA ARG A 299 -18.87 2.00 -17.05
C ARG A 299 -19.79 2.67 -18.05
N GLY A 300 -21.05 2.24 -18.10
CA GLY A 300 -22.10 2.89 -18.86
C GLY A 300 -22.58 4.18 -18.20
N LYS A 301 -23.06 5.14 -19.03
CA LYS A 301 -23.67 6.39 -18.53
C LYS A 301 -25.06 6.16 -17.93
N THR A 302 -25.73 5.11 -18.35
CA THR A 302 -27.03 4.67 -17.83
C THR A 302 -26.93 3.23 -17.34
N THR A 303 -27.89 2.79 -16.50
CA THR A 303 -27.96 1.41 -16.00
C THR A 303 -28.09 0.40 -17.14
N ALA A 304 -28.84 0.74 -18.20
CA ALA A 304 -29.01 -0.13 -19.37
C ALA A 304 -27.70 -0.29 -20.15
N GLU A 305 -27.01 0.81 -20.43
CA GLU A 305 -25.69 0.79 -21.08
C GLU A 305 -24.64 0.03 -20.24
N ASP A 306 -24.62 0.27 -18.92
CA ASP A 306 -23.72 -0.44 -18.01
C ASP A 306 -23.95 -1.95 -18.02
N THR A 307 -25.21 -2.38 -18.11
CA THR A 307 -25.56 -3.81 -18.24
C THR A 307 -25.09 -4.40 -19.56
N VAL A 308 -25.23 -3.68 -20.67
CA VAL A 308 -24.75 -4.12 -22.00
C VAL A 308 -23.22 -4.27 -21.97
N LEU A 309 -22.50 -3.27 -21.45
CA LEU A 309 -21.05 -3.32 -21.34
C LEU A 309 -20.57 -4.44 -20.41
N ALA A 310 -21.27 -4.66 -19.29
CA ALA A 310 -21.00 -5.76 -18.38
C ALA A 310 -21.12 -7.14 -19.07
N ASN A 311 -22.18 -7.34 -19.86
CA ASN A 311 -22.38 -8.57 -20.61
C ASN A 311 -21.33 -8.74 -21.73
N GLN A 312 -20.93 -7.67 -22.40
CA GLN A 312 -19.84 -7.69 -23.38
C GLN A 312 -18.52 -8.15 -22.74
N LEU A 313 -18.19 -7.61 -21.54
CA LEU A 313 -16.99 -8.01 -20.80
C LEU A 313 -17.02 -9.49 -20.44
N LEU A 314 -18.14 -9.98 -19.92
CA LEU A 314 -18.31 -11.38 -19.54
C LEU A 314 -18.23 -12.35 -20.74
N GLN A 315 -18.61 -11.93 -21.93
CA GLN A 315 -18.63 -12.74 -23.15
C GLN A 315 -17.37 -12.60 -24.00
N SER A 316 -16.55 -11.57 -23.77
CA SER A 316 -15.34 -11.31 -24.55
C SER A 316 -14.30 -12.42 -24.34
N GLU A 317 -13.98 -13.15 -25.41
CA GLU A 317 -12.94 -14.21 -25.38
C GLU A 317 -11.57 -13.63 -25.03
N LYS A 318 -11.23 -12.44 -25.56
CA LYS A 318 -9.99 -11.72 -25.27
C LYS A 318 -9.86 -11.46 -23.77
N GLU A 319 -10.86 -10.82 -23.17
CA GLU A 319 -10.84 -10.41 -21.75
C GLU A 319 -10.84 -11.64 -20.81
N ARG A 320 -11.60 -12.66 -21.16
CA ARG A 320 -11.61 -13.95 -20.42
C ARG A 320 -10.28 -14.68 -20.51
N HIS A 321 -9.61 -14.65 -21.65
CA HIS A 321 -8.28 -15.22 -21.80
C HIS A 321 -7.26 -14.48 -20.94
N GLU A 322 -7.26 -13.13 -21.00
CA GLU A 322 -6.41 -12.29 -20.15
C GLU A 322 -6.61 -12.60 -18.66
N HIS A 323 -7.86 -12.73 -18.24
CA HIS A 323 -8.21 -13.03 -16.85
C HIS A 323 -7.73 -14.43 -16.42
N ARG A 324 -7.89 -15.43 -17.27
CA ARG A 324 -7.43 -16.80 -17.01
C ARG A 324 -5.91 -16.88 -16.79
N VAL A 325 -5.14 -16.18 -17.60
CA VAL A 325 -3.69 -16.09 -17.44
C VAL A 325 -3.27 -15.59 -16.04
N VAL A 326 -4.02 -14.64 -15.47
CA VAL A 326 -3.77 -14.14 -14.12
C VAL A 326 -4.14 -15.19 -13.06
N ILE A 327 -5.27 -15.88 -13.23
CA ILE A 327 -5.70 -16.96 -12.32
C ILE A 327 -4.66 -18.08 -12.30
N ASP A 328 -4.24 -18.57 -13.47
CA ASP A 328 -3.31 -19.69 -13.60
C ASP A 328 -1.96 -19.34 -12.95
N PHE A 329 -1.46 -18.13 -13.19
CA PHE A 329 -0.23 -17.65 -12.56
C PHE A 329 -0.32 -17.62 -11.02
N ILE A 330 -1.39 -17.02 -10.46
CA ILE A 330 -1.56 -16.95 -9.00
C ILE A 330 -1.66 -18.35 -8.42
N THR A 331 -2.45 -19.21 -9.03
CA THR A 331 -2.66 -20.61 -8.60
C THR A 331 -1.35 -21.38 -8.57
N GLN A 332 -0.58 -21.33 -9.66
CA GLN A 332 0.71 -22.00 -9.76
C GLN A 332 1.72 -21.44 -8.73
N SER A 333 1.83 -20.12 -8.62
CA SER A 333 2.77 -19.50 -7.67
C SER A 333 2.48 -19.87 -6.21
N LEU A 334 1.20 -20.01 -5.84
CA LEU A 334 0.80 -20.47 -4.50
C LEU A 334 1.09 -21.94 -4.29
N GLN A 335 0.83 -22.78 -5.30
CA GLN A 335 1.13 -24.22 -5.25
C GLN A 335 2.63 -24.50 -5.09
N GLU A 336 3.49 -23.73 -5.72
CA GLU A 336 4.97 -23.80 -5.57
C GLU A 336 5.41 -23.53 -4.12
N LEU A 337 4.62 -22.79 -3.34
CA LEU A 337 4.83 -22.55 -1.91
C LEU A 337 4.12 -23.58 -1.01
N GLY A 338 3.58 -24.65 -1.56
CA GLY A 338 2.82 -25.65 -0.80
C GLY A 338 1.44 -25.17 -0.33
N ILE A 339 0.92 -24.07 -0.91
CA ILE A 339 -0.38 -23.50 -0.60
C ILE A 339 -1.41 -24.03 -1.61
N ALA A 340 -2.52 -24.58 -1.13
CA ALA A 340 -3.61 -25.09 -1.98
C ALA A 340 -4.68 -24.01 -2.21
N PRO A 341 -4.69 -23.30 -3.37
CA PRO A 341 -5.67 -22.25 -3.63
C PRO A 341 -7.03 -22.81 -4.00
N GLN A 342 -8.08 -22.14 -3.51
CA GLN A 342 -9.47 -22.37 -3.87
C GLN A 342 -10.02 -21.17 -4.63
N LEU A 343 -10.45 -21.39 -5.85
CA LEU A 343 -11.07 -20.36 -6.69
C LEU A 343 -12.53 -20.18 -6.31
N LEU A 344 -12.95 -18.94 -6.11
CA LEU A 344 -14.37 -18.63 -5.98
C LEU A 344 -14.97 -18.29 -7.35
N SER A 345 -16.31 -18.19 -7.41
CA SER A 345 -17.00 -17.90 -8.67
C SER A 345 -16.56 -16.56 -9.26
N PRO A 346 -16.23 -16.51 -10.57
CA PRO A 346 -15.93 -15.27 -11.27
C PRO A 346 -17.11 -14.31 -11.25
N ARG A 347 -16.84 -13.02 -11.12
CA ARG A 347 -17.83 -11.94 -11.11
C ARG A 347 -17.21 -10.63 -11.59
N LEU A 348 -18.03 -9.59 -11.66
CA LEU A 348 -17.57 -8.25 -12.03
C LEU A 348 -17.24 -7.42 -10.78
N ARG A 349 -16.09 -6.78 -10.79
CA ARG A 349 -15.76 -5.70 -9.84
C ARG A 349 -16.01 -4.36 -10.53
N ARG A 350 -17.05 -3.67 -10.07
CA ARG A 350 -17.44 -2.36 -10.59
C ARG A 350 -16.75 -1.29 -9.77
N LEU A 351 -16.05 -0.38 -10.45
CA LEU A 351 -15.45 0.81 -9.88
C LEU A 351 -16.16 2.05 -10.45
N ALA A 352 -15.78 3.24 -10.05
CA ALA A 352 -16.46 4.47 -10.43
C ALA A 352 -16.57 4.67 -11.95
N ASN A 353 -15.50 4.38 -12.71
CA ASN A 353 -15.41 4.66 -14.16
C ASN A 353 -15.07 3.44 -15.02
N ILE A 354 -14.78 2.29 -14.42
CA ILE A 354 -14.37 1.07 -15.12
C ILE A 354 -14.90 -0.15 -14.36
N GLN A 355 -15.07 -1.27 -15.04
CA GLN A 355 -15.40 -2.56 -14.44
C GLN A 355 -14.43 -3.63 -14.95
N HIS A 356 -14.14 -4.63 -14.09
CA HIS A 356 -13.17 -5.68 -14.35
C HIS A 356 -13.77 -7.06 -14.13
N LEU A 357 -13.24 -8.08 -14.82
CA LEU A 357 -13.43 -9.47 -14.40
C LEU A 357 -12.65 -9.69 -13.10
N TRP A 358 -13.26 -10.37 -12.14
CA TRP A 358 -12.72 -10.61 -10.82
C TRP A 358 -13.02 -12.02 -10.33
N THR A 359 -11.97 -12.74 -9.97
CA THR A 359 -12.06 -14.06 -9.31
C THR A 359 -11.31 -13.98 -7.98
N PRO A 360 -12.02 -13.97 -6.84
CA PRO A 360 -11.38 -14.11 -5.55
C PRO A 360 -10.78 -15.51 -5.39
N ILE A 361 -9.60 -15.56 -4.77
CA ILE A 361 -8.86 -16.78 -4.47
C ILE A 361 -8.60 -16.82 -2.98
N GLN A 362 -8.88 -17.93 -2.33
CA GLN A 362 -8.62 -18.13 -0.91
C GLN A 362 -7.80 -19.37 -0.66
N ALA A 363 -7.00 -19.37 0.40
CA ALA A 363 -6.21 -20.53 0.80
C ALA A 363 -5.85 -20.47 2.29
N LYS A 364 -5.48 -21.60 2.87
CA LYS A 364 -4.86 -21.67 4.18
C LYS A 364 -3.34 -21.62 4.04
N VAL A 365 -2.67 -20.68 4.72
CA VAL A 365 -1.21 -20.53 4.67
C VAL A 365 -0.55 -21.54 5.62
N PRO A 366 0.42 -22.35 5.20
CA PRO A 366 1.23 -23.24 6.05
C PRO A 366 2.00 -22.46 7.13
N ILE A 367 2.33 -23.08 8.27
CA ILE A 367 2.89 -22.38 9.43
C ILE A 367 4.31 -21.83 9.19
N ASP A 368 5.03 -22.46 8.31
CA ASP A 368 6.41 -22.16 7.93
C ASP A 368 6.51 -21.10 6.83
N VAL A 369 5.39 -20.80 6.13
CA VAL A 369 5.37 -19.80 5.05
C VAL A 369 5.11 -18.42 5.62
N HIS A 370 6.03 -17.49 5.37
CA HIS A 370 5.90 -16.09 5.76
C HIS A 370 5.17 -15.27 4.69
N PRO A 371 4.32 -14.26 5.05
CA PRO A 371 3.59 -13.43 4.09
C PRO A 371 4.46 -12.83 2.96
N LEU A 372 5.69 -12.40 3.27
CA LEU A 372 6.60 -11.83 2.27
C LEU A 372 7.12 -12.83 1.25
N GLU A 373 7.09 -14.14 1.54
CA GLU A 373 7.40 -15.18 0.55
C GLU A 373 6.29 -15.26 -0.49
N ILE A 374 5.03 -15.13 -0.06
CA ILE A 374 3.87 -15.08 -0.97
C ILE A 374 3.91 -13.79 -1.80
N VAL A 375 4.21 -12.63 -1.20
CA VAL A 375 4.38 -11.37 -1.93
C VAL A 375 5.48 -11.49 -2.98
N ALA A 376 6.63 -12.10 -2.65
CA ALA A 376 7.75 -12.31 -3.58
C ALA A 376 7.37 -13.25 -4.73
N ALA A 377 6.63 -14.33 -4.46
CA ALA A 377 6.17 -15.27 -5.46
C ALA A 377 5.18 -14.65 -6.45
N LEU A 378 4.27 -13.81 -5.95
CA LEU A 378 3.24 -13.17 -6.76
C LEU A 378 3.72 -11.90 -7.49
N HIS A 379 4.76 -11.22 -7.02
CA HIS A 379 5.18 -9.95 -7.62
C HIS A 379 6.24 -10.11 -8.73
N PRO A 380 6.04 -9.43 -9.88
CA PRO A 380 4.80 -8.82 -10.37
C PRO A 380 3.83 -9.87 -10.92
N THR A 381 2.54 -9.66 -10.68
CA THR A 381 1.49 -10.47 -11.31
C THR A 381 1.40 -10.17 -12.80
N PRO A 382 0.78 -11.06 -13.62
CA PRO A 382 0.51 -10.76 -15.02
C PRO A 382 -0.45 -9.57 -15.22
N ALA A 383 -1.17 -9.16 -14.18
CA ALA A 383 -2.05 -7.99 -14.23
C ALA A 383 -1.27 -6.67 -14.34
N VAL A 384 -0.01 -6.63 -13.89
CA VAL A 384 0.83 -5.43 -13.91
C VAL A 384 2.22 -5.63 -14.55
N GLY A 385 2.64 -6.87 -14.77
CA GLY A 385 3.90 -7.24 -15.41
C GLY A 385 3.69 -7.89 -16.76
N GLY A 386 3.42 -9.17 -16.78
CA GLY A 386 3.16 -9.97 -17.97
C GLY A 386 3.57 -11.42 -17.83
N VAL A 387 3.45 -12.18 -18.92
CA VAL A 387 3.80 -13.61 -19.06
C VAL A 387 4.58 -13.79 -20.35
N SER A 388 5.74 -14.40 -20.36
CA SER A 388 6.70 -14.84 -19.32
C SER A 388 7.22 -13.66 -18.48
N ARG A 389 7.20 -13.77 -17.15
CA ARG A 389 7.57 -12.68 -16.23
C ARG A 389 8.91 -12.02 -16.56
N GLN A 390 9.97 -12.82 -16.76
CA GLN A 390 11.32 -12.29 -17.01
C GLN A 390 11.40 -11.49 -18.33
N LEU A 391 10.83 -12.04 -19.41
CA LEU A 391 10.85 -11.37 -20.71
C LEU A 391 9.95 -10.13 -20.70
N ALA A 392 8.77 -10.19 -20.08
CA ALA A 392 7.89 -9.04 -19.91
C ALA A 392 8.59 -7.91 -19.15
N CYS A 393 9.22 -8.19 -18.02
CA CYS A 393 9.99 -7.20 -17.25
C CYS A 393 11.14 -6.58 -18.06
N LYS A 394 11.85 -7.37 -18.86
CA LYS A 394 12.90 -6.87 -19.77
C LYS A 394 12.32 -5.92 -20.81
N LYS A 395 11.18 -6.27 -21.42
CA LYS A 395 10.50 -5.42 -22.42
C LYS A 395 9.97 -4.13 -21.80
N ILE A 396 9.38 -4.19 -20.60
CA ILE A 396 8.96 -3.01 -19.84
C ILE A 396 10.13 -2.03 -19.68
N ARG A 397 11.30 -2.50 -19.20
CA ARG A 397 12.52 -1.65 -19.09
C ARG A 397 12.99 -1.08 -20.42
N THR A 398 12.81 -1.79 -21.51
CA THR A 398 13.23 -1.33 -22.85
C THR A 398 12.35 -0.20 -23.37
N TYR A 399 11.05 -0.34 -23.20
CA TYR A 399 10.08 0.57 -23.81
C TYR A 399 9.73 1.77 -22.93
N GLU A 400 9.60 1.57 -21.61
CA GLU A 400 9.32 2.66 -20.68
C GLU A 400 10.58 3.50 -20.43
N LYS A 401 10.43 4.83 -20.49
CA LYS A 401 11.53 5.80 -20.31
C LYS A 401 11.47 6.53 -18.97
N PHE A 402 10.85 5.87 -18.01
CA PHE A 402 10.76 6.32 -16.63
C PHE A 402 10.94 5.12 -15.69
N GLU A 403 11.33 5.40 -14.46
CA GLU A 403 11.40 4.39 -13.42
C GLU A 403 9.98 4.15 -12.84
N ARG A 404 9.54 2.90 -12.80
CA ARG A 404 8.28 2.55 -12.13
C ARG A 404 8.36 2.78 -10.63
N GLY A 405 9.50 2.47 -10.03
CA GLY A 405 9.68 2.54 -8.58
C GLY A 405 8.57 1.82 -7.83
N LEU A 406 7.77 2.56 -7.05
CA LEU A 406 6.63 2.02 -6.31
C LEU A 406 5.37 1.83 -7.15
N TYR A 407 5.31 2.34 -8.39
CA TYR A 407 4.19 2.10 -9.28
C TYR A 407 4.10 0.63 -9.66
N ALA A 408 2.88 0.08 -9.57
CA ALA A 408 2.56 -1.32 -9.84
C ALA A 408 3.32 -2.34 -8.95
N ALA A 409 3.79 -1.90 -7.79
CA ALA A 409 4.62 -2.66 -6.86
C ALA A 409 3.92 -2.90 -5.51
N PRO A 410 4.40 -3.87 -4.69
CA PRO A 410 3.75 -4.20 -3.42
C PRO A 410 3.94 -3.12 -2.36
N LEU A 411 2.84 -2.71 -1.73
CA LEU A 411 2.78 -1.78 -0.60
C LEU A 411 1.85 -2.36 0.47
N GLY A 412 2.23 -2.34 1.72
CA GLY A 412 1.38 -2.90 2.76
C GLY A 412 2.07 -3.06 4.10
N TRP A 413 1.59 -4.00 4.89
CA TRP A 413 2.06 -4.24 6.24
C TRP A 413 2.02 -5.72 6.63
N VAL A 414 2.83 -6.07 7.63
CA VAL A 414 2.88 -7.37 8.31
C VAL A 414 2.89 -7.12 9.81
N ASN A 415 2.06 -7.85 10.58
CA ASN A 415 2.10 -7.80 12.04
C ASN A 415 2.94 -8.95 12.65
N HIS A 416 3.06 -8.94 13.96
CA HIS A 416 3.83 -9.94 14.72
C HIS A 416 3.28 -11.39 14.62
N GLN A 417 1.99 -11.57 14.24
CA GLN A 417 1.36 -12.90 14.09
C GLN A 417 1.45 -13.43 12.66
N GLY A 418 1.95 -12.61 11.72
CA GLY A 418 1.97 -12.93 10.31
C GLY A 418 0.67 -12.55 9.57
N ASP A 419 -0.27 -11.85 10.23
CA ASP A 419 -1.32 -11.19 9.47
C ASP A 419 -0.72 -10.09 8.63
N SER A 420 -1.28 -9.88 7.47
CA SER A 420 -0.72 -8.93 6.51
C SER A 420 -1.76 -8.45 5.52
N GLU A 421 -1.52 -7.30 4.95
CA GLU A 421 -2.26 -6.82 3.80
C GLU A 421 -1.31 -6.08 2.87
N PHE A 422 -1.25 -6.52 1.61
CA PHE A 422 -0.48 -5.89 0.56
C PHE A 422 -1.37 -5.61 -0.64
N ILE A 423 -1.20 -4.43 -1.19
CA ILE A 423 -1.84 -3.99 -2.43
C ILE A 423 -0.80 -3.83 -3.54
N VAL A 424 -1.28 -3.74 -4.77
CA VAL A 424 -0.48 -3.32 -5.91
C VAL A 424 -0.60 -1.80 -6.05
N GLY A 425 0.51 -1.08 -6.06
CA GLY A 425 0.58 0.39 -6.08
C GLY A 425 0.19 1.00 -7.43
N ILE A 426 -1.04 0.74 -7.90
CA ILE A 426 -1.59 1.32 -9.13
C ILE A 426 -2.56 2.47 -8.82
N ARG A 427 -2.95 3.21 -9.88
CA ARG A 427 -3.73 4.46 -9.75
C ARG A 427 -3.06 5.39 -8.75
N SER A 428 -1.80 5.70 -9.02
CA SER A 428 -0.87 6.29 -8.07
C SER A 428 -0.06 7.41 -8.69
N ALA A 429 0.42 8.28 -7.82
CA ALA A 429 1.30 9.39 -8.18
C ALA A 429 2.46 9.50 -7.19
N LEU A 430 3.62 9.89 -7.72
CA LEU A 430 4.76 10.39 -6.95
C LEU A 430 4.62 11.90 -6.84
N ILE A 431 4.54 12.43 -5.62
CA ILE A 431 4.42 13.87 -5.32
C ILE A 431 5.73 14.37 -4.73
N ASP A 432 6.23 15.48 -5.27
CA ASP A 432 7.40 16.21 -4.80
C ASP A 432 7.12 17.72 -4.85
N GLY A 433 6.72 18.29 -3.73
CA GLY A 433 6.35 19.69 -3.61
C GLY A 433 5.17 20.05 -4.53
N ASP A 434 5.42 20.89 -5.53
CA ASP A 434 4.46 21.35 -6.54
C ASP A 434 4.43 20.46 -7.80
N ARG A 435 5.20 19.37 -7.81
CA ARG A 435 5.26 18.40 -8.92
C ARG A 435 4.61 17.09 -8.55
N ALA A 436 3.94 16.48 -9.53
CA ALA A 436 3.39 15.13 -9.39
C ALA A 436 3.63 14.33 -10.67
N ARG A 437 4.17 13.11 -10.55
CA ARG A 437 4.22 12.16 -11.65
C ARG A 437 3.13 11.12 -11.46
N LEU A 438 2.21 11.06 -12.40
CA LEU A 438 1.08 10.13 -12.42
C LEU A 438 1.39 8.96 -13.36
N TYR A 439 0.99 7.76 -12.96
CA TYR A 439 1.24 6.54 -13.71
C TYR A 439 -0.05 5.81 -14.05
N ALA A 440 -0.14 5.26 -15.25
CA ALA A 440 -1.17 4.29 -15.62
C ALA A 440 -0.64 3.33 -16.69
N GLY A 441 -1.20 2.12 -16.74
CA GLY A 441 -0.80 1.09 -17.70
C GLY A 441 -1.99 0.37 -18.31
N ALA A 442 -1.73 -0.28 -19.44
CA ALA A 442 -2.66 -1.15 -20.15
C ALA A 442 -2.02 -2.51 -20.44
N GLY A 443 -2.82 -3.57 -20.37
CA GLY A 443 -2.41 -4.93 -20.67
C GLY A 443 -2.42 -5.19 -22.18
N ILE A 444 -1.27 -5.49 -22.76
CA ILE A 444 -1.10 -5.79 -24.18
C ILE A 444 -1.17 -7.30 -24.36
N VAL A 445 -2.09 -7.74 -25.19
CA VAL A 445 -2.36 -9.14 -25.55
C VAL A 445 -2.59 -9.25 -27.06
N ALA A 446 -2.79 -10.45 -27.59
CA ALA A 446 -3.10 -10.63 -28.99
C ALA A 446 -4.33 -9.80 -29.42
N GLY A 447 -4.20 -9.01 -30.49
CA GLY A 447 -5.26 -8.11 -30.98
C GLY A 447 -5.40 -6.79 -30.23
N SER A 448 -4.45 -6.41 -29.35
CA SER A 448 -4.41 -5.07 -28.76
C SER A 448 -4.23 -3.99 -29.84
N ASN A 449 -5.01 -2.91 -29.72
CA ASN A 449 -4.99 -1.77 -30.63
C ASN A 449 -4.32 -0.57 -29.94
N PRO A 450 -3.24 0.02 -30.50
CA PRO A 450 -2.48 1.11 -29.86
C PRO A 450 -3.32 2.33 -29.47
N ASP A 451 -4.33 2.69 -30.29
CA ASP A 451 -5.19 3.85 -30.02
C ASP A 451 -6.17 3.58 -28.87
N ARG A 452 -6.65 2.35 -28.75
CA ARG A 452 -7.52 1.94 -27.63
C ARG A 452 -6.74 1.84 -26.33
N GLU A 453 -5.54 1.27 -26.36
CA GLU A 453 -4.70 1.11 -25.16
C GLU A 453 -4.27 2.48 -24.60
N ILE A 454 -3.87 3.44 -25.44
CA ILE A 454 -3.54 4.80 -24.95
C ILE A 454 -4.79 5.55 -24.45
N ALA A 455 -5.95 5.33 -25.04
CA ALA A 455 -7.20 5.93 -24.57
C ALA A 455 -7.57 5.40 -23.16
N GLU A 456 -7.38 4.10 -22.91
CA GLU A 456 -7.58 3.49 -21.61
C GLU A 456 -6.61 4.06 -20.57
N VAL A 457 -5.33 4.17 -20.89
CA VAL A 457 -4.30 4.77 -20.04
C VAL A 457 -4.67 6.21 -19.67
N ARG A 458 -5.06 7.03 -20.65
CA ARG A 458 -5.48 8.41 -20.42
C ARG A 458 -6.70 8.51 -19.49
N LEU A 459 -7.69 7.63 -19.65
CA LEU A 459 -8.84 7.57 -18.76
C LEU A 459 -8.44 7.30 -17.30
N LYS A 460 -7.49 6.39 -17.10
CA LYS A 460 -6.95 6.07 -15.76
C LYS A 460 -6.16 7.25 -15.15
N LEU A 461 -5.34 7.94 -15.96
CA LEU A 461 -4.59 9.14 -15.52
C LEU A 461 -5.53 10.29 -15.14
N GLN A 462 -6.57 10.54 -15.94
CA GLN A 462 -7.55 11.60 -15.64
C GLN A 462 -8.32 11.37 -14.33
N ALA A 463 -8.65 10.11 -14.00
CA ALA A 463 -9.32 9.79 -12.75
C ALA A 463 -8.46 10.14 -11.53
N LEU A 464 -7.15 9.89 -11.60
CA LEU A 464 -6.21 10.26 -10.55
C LEU A 464 -5.97 11.77 -10.50
N LEU A 465 -5.78 12.41 -11.65
CA LEU A 465 -5.55 13.86 -11.75
C LEU A 465 -6.65 14.66 -11.06
N LYS A 466 -7.92 14.29 -11.25
CA LYS A 466 -9.08 14.92 -10.59
C LYS A 466 -9.01 14.91 -9.07
N ALA A 467 -8.32 13.96 -8.47
CA ALA A 467 -8.16 13.90 -7.02
C ALA A 467 -7.01 14.80 -6.51
N LEU A 468 -6.07 15.19 -7.38
CA LEU A 468 -4.91 16.02 -7.04
C LEU A 468 -5.19 17.51 -7.19
N ILE A 469 -6.06 17.86 -8.14
CA ILE A 469 -6.42 19.26 -8.49
C ILE A 469 -7.86 19.55 -8.08
#